data_30170baf45992c82fbc6ab7f677ed706
#
_entry.id   30170baf45992c82fbc6ab7f677ed706
#
_cell.length_a   1.000
_cell.length_b   1.000
_cell.length_c   1.000
_cell.angle_alpha   90.00
_cell.angle_beta   90.00
_cell.angle_gamma   90.00
#
_symmetry.space_group_name_H-M   'P 1'
#
loop_
_entity.id
_entity.type
_entity.pdbx_description
1 polymer ?
#
loop_
_entity_poly.entity_id
_entity_poly.type
_entity_poly.pdbx_seq_one_letter_code
_entity_poly.pdbx_strand_id
1 'polypeptide(L)'
;MLGQAGMAAAAVRYLRSAGAPTVAASVEALPRPALRAVGDDERAPIPPAEFRRVLGNFATGVTIITAPPAEGGTTPAGFACQSFSALSLDPPLVVFMVGRTSRTWPLIARAGVFCVNVLDAGQGELCRGFARSGTDKFAGVEYEPTPASGSPLLAGAAAWIDCTIQAVHTGGDHLIVVGRVDDLGAGPEDGEPLLFHRGQFTRLRSDQEAFGRPPPSTTT
;
A
#
# COMPACT_ATOMS: atom_id res chain seq x y z
N MET A 1 12.95 26.59 1.98
CA MET A 1 12.39 25.29 2.43
C MET A 1 10.87 25.47 2.50
N LEU A 2 10.13 24.83 1.62
CA LEU A 2 8.67 24.75 1.71
C LEU A 2 8.35 23.77 2.85
N GLY A 3 7.73 24.27 3.93
CA GLY A 3 7.34 23.42 5.06
C GLY A 3 6.34 22.32 4.63
N GLN A 4 6.10 21.33 5.51
CA GLN A 4 5.17 20.19 5.28
C GLN A 4 3.78 20.65 4.76
N ALA A 5 3.27 21.80 5.21
CA ALA A 5 2.05 22.41 4.71
C ALA A 5 2.09 22.76 3.21
N GLY A 6 3.26 23.14 2.68
CA GLY A 6 3.42 23.45 1.26
C GLY A 6 3.33 22.20 0.36
N MET A 7 3.81 21.06 0.84
CA MET A 7 3.77 19.78 0.09
C MET A 7 2.38 19.15 0.14
N ALA A 8 1.69 19.20 1.28
CA ALA A 8 0.30 18.79 1.38
C ALA A 8 -0.62 19.61 0.45
N ALA A 9 -0.40 20.93 0.37
CA ALA A 9 -1.13 21.80 -0.56
C ALA A 9 -0.81 21.48 -2.03
N ALA A 10 0.40 20.99 -2.34
CA ALA A 10 0.77 20.51 -3.68
C ALA A 10 0.06 19.21 -4.02
N ALA A 11 0.01 18.23 -3.10
CA ALA A 11 -0.71 16.98 -3.29
C ALA A 11 -2.22 17.20 -3.46
N VAL A 12 -2.82 18.07 -2.66
CA VAL A 12 -4.25 18.45 -2.79
C VAL A 12 -4.51 19.22 -4.08
N ARG A 13 -3.61 20.09 -4.52
CA ARG A 13 -3.70 20.78 -5.82
C ARG A 13 -3.61 19.80 -6.98
N TYR A 14 -2.72 18.82 -6.90
CA TYR A 14 -2.59 17.74 -7.89
C TYR A 14 -3.89 16.91 -7.96
N LEU A 15 -4.50 16.57 -6.83
CA LEU A 15 -5.78 15.86 -6.79
C LEU A 15 -6.95 16.67 -7.37
N ARG A 16 -6.87 18.01 -7.35
CA ARG A 16 -7.86 18.92 -7.94
C ARG A 16 -7.62 19.21 -9.41
N SER A 17 -6.35 19.18 -9.85
CA SER A 17 -5.96 19.35 -11.24
C SER A 17 -5.78 17.99 -11.91
N ALA A 18 -6.85 17.21 -12.11
CA ALA A 18 -6.79 16.02 -12.96
C ALA A 18 -6.34 16.43 -14.38
N GLY A 19 -5.03 16.50 -14.61
CA GLY A 19 -4.44 16.95 -15.86
C GLY A 19 -3.23 17.88 -15.75
N ALA A 20 -2.71 18.19 -14.54
CA ALA A 20 -1.49 18.98 -14.44
C ALA A 20 -0.27 18.15 -14.90
N PRO A 21 0.53 18.64 -15.88
CA PRO A 21 1.73 17.95 -16.33
C PRO A 21 2.78 17.97 -15.22
N THR A 22 3.27 16.81 -14.81
CA THR A 22 4.59 16.71 -14.19
C THR A 22 5.63 17.05 -15.25
N VAL A 23 6.69 17.74 -14.86
CA VAL A 23 7.74 18.30 -15.74
C VAL A 23 8.56 17.18 -16.41
N ALA A 24 7.99 16.49 -17.34
CA ALA A 24 8.61 15.74 -18.41
C ALA A 24 7.53 15.52 -19.45
N ALA A 25 7.67 16.15 -20.60
CA ALA A 25 6.82 16.03 -21.78
C ALA A 25 5.35 15.68 -21.49
N SER A 26 4.44 16.60 -21.73
CA SER A 26 2.99 16.41 -21.59
C SER A 26 2.59 15.02 -22.08
N VAL A 27 2.35 14.09 -21.15
CA VAL A 27 1.60 12.90 -21.47
C VAL A 27 0.19 13.41 -21.70
N GLU A 28 -0.20 13.50 -22.97
CA GLU A 28 -1.56 13.84 -23.37
C GLU A 28 -2.49 12.90 -22.59
N ALA A 29 -3.34 13.48 -21.74
CA ALA A 29 -4.28 12.69 -20.96
C ALA A 29 -5.13 11.91 -21.96
N LEU A 30 -4.98 10.59 -21.98
CA LEU A 30 -5.83 9.74 -22.84
C LEU A 30 -7.27 10.12 -22.58
N PRO A 31 -8.05 10.43 -23.63
CA PRO A 31 -9.45 10.79 -23.49
C PRO A 31 -10.15 9.67 -22.70
N ARG A 32 -11.02 10.05 -21.77
CA ARG A 32 -11.84 9.06 -21.07
C ARG A 32 -12.59 8.27 -22.14
N PRO A 33 -12.48 6.92 -22.15
CA PRO A 33 -13.23 6.14 -23.11
C PRO A 33 -14.72 6.49 -22.96
N ALA A 34 -15.34 6.91 -24.04
CA ALA A 34 -16.77 7.12 -24.06
C ALA A 34 -17.46 5.79 -23.77
N LEU A 35 -18.40 5.78 -22.84
CA LEU A 35 -19.26 4.61 -22.62
C LEU A 35 -20.06 4.40 -23.90
N ARG A 36 -19.79 3.33 -24.63
CA ARG A 36 -20.52 2.89 -25.81
C ARG A 36 -20.80 1.40 -25.73
N ALA A 37 -21.83 0.95 -26.41
CA ALA A 37 -22.05 -0.49 -26.57
C ALA A 37 -20.85 -1.13 -27.29
N VAL A 38 -20.45 -2.30 -26.84
CA VAL A 38 -19.38 -3.10 -27.48
C VAL A 38 -19.93 -3.57 -28.82
N GLY A 39 -19.21 -3.31 -29.92
CA GLY A 39 -19.58 -3.80 -31.26
C GLY A 39 -19.37 -5.33 -31.35
N ASP A 40 -20.03 -5.98 -32.31
CA ASP A 40 -19.98 -7.44 -32.51
C ASP A 40 -18.55 -7.95 -32.79
N ASP A 41 -17.67 -7.08 -33.30
CA ASP A 41 -16.26 -7.34 -33.58
C ASP A 41 -15.30 -6.92 -32.43
N GLU A 42 -15.83 -6.35 -31.36
CA GLU A 42 -15.03 -5.92 -30.20
C GLU A 42 -14.98 -6.99 -29.11
N ARG A 43 -13.79 -7.16 -28.55
CA ARG A 43 -13.61 -8.05 -27.40
C ARG A 43 -14.37 -7.52 -26.19
N ALA A 44 -15.29 -8.30 -25.65
CA ALA A 44 -16.00 -7.96 -24.43
C ALA A 44 -15.02 -7.70 -23.27
N PRO A 45 -15.28 -6.72 -22.39
CA PRO A 45 -14.48 -6.48 -21.20
C PRO A 45 -14.42 -7.74 -20.33
N ILE A 46 -13.25 -8.00 -19.74
CA ILE A 46 -13.08 -9.11 -18.79
C ILE A 46 -13.96 -8.84 -17.56
N PRO A 47 -14.85 -9.77 -17.16
CA PRO A 47 -15.67 -9.59 -15.96
C PRO A 47 -14.80 -9.38 -14.71
N PRO A 48 -15.14 -8.44 -13.82
CA PRO A 48 -14.35 -8.19 -12.60
C PRO A 48 -14.17 -9.42 -11.70
N ALA A 49 -15.11 -10.35 -11.69
CA ALA A 49 -15.02 -11.60 -10.93
C ALA A 49 -13.92 -12.51 -11.50
N GLU A 50 -13.86 -12.65 -12.82
CA GLU A 50 -12.83 -13.43 -13.50
C GLU A 50 -11.44 -12.81 -13.33
N PHE A 51 -11.34 -11.49 -13.47
CA PHE A 51 -10.12 -10.75 -13.22
C PHE A 51 -9.57 -11.02 -11.80
N ARG A 52 -10.42 -10.88 -10.78
CA ARG A 52 -10.02 -11.18 -9.39
C ARG A 52 -9.64 -12.65 -9.18
N ARG A 53 -10.35 -13.57 -9.80
CA ARG A 53 -10.08 -15.01 -9.70
C ARG A 53 -8.69 -15.35 -10.24
N VAL A 54 -8.34 -14.80 -11.40
CA VAL A 54 -7.05 -15.05 -12.03
C VAL A 54 -5.92 -14.38 -11.26
N LEU A 55 -6.05 -13.08 -10.96
CA LEU A 55 -5.01 -12.34 -10.25
C LEU A 55 -4.86 -12.75 -8.78
N GLY A 56 -5.88 -13.33 -8.17
CA GLY A 56 -5.79 -13.91 -6.83
C GLY A 56 -4.77 -15.05 -6.71
N ASN A 57 -4.30 -15.63 -7.83
CA ASN A 57 -3.20 -16.61 -7.81
C ASN A 57 -1.83 -15.97 -7.52
N PHE A 58 -1.69 -14.67 -7.67
CA PHE A 58 -0.47 -13.95 -7.28
C PHE A 58 -0.50 -13.68 -5.77
N ALA A 59 0.35 -14.39 -5.03
CA ALA A 59 0.49 -14.18 -3.59
C ALA A 59 1.19 -12.84 -3.33
N THR A 60 0.67 -12.06 -2.38
CA THR A 60 1.25 -10.78 -1.99
C THR A 60 1.55 -10.75 -0.50
N GLY A 61 2.51 -9.92 -0.10
CA GLY A 61 2.58 -9.43 1.27
C GLY A 61 1.36 -8.57 1.62
N VAL A 62 1.17 -8.33 2.89
CA VAL A 62 0.11 -7.45 3.40
C VAL A 62 0.74 -6.32 4.19
N THR A 63 0.30 -5.10 3.91
CA THR A 63 0.77 -3.91 4.61
C THR A 63 -0.40 -3.10 5.16
N ILE A 64 -0.13 -2.26 6.14
CA ILE A 64 -1.02 -1.16 6.54
C ILE A 64 -0.30 0.15 6.26
N ILE A 65 -0.92 1.00 5.46
CA ILE A 65 -0.48 2.36 5.23
C ILE A 65 -1.08 3.23 6.32
N THR A 66 -0.23 3.94 7.07
CA THR A 66 -0.64 4.85 8.15
C THR A 66 -0.12 6.26 7.89
N ALA A 67 -0.81 7.26 8.43
CA ALA A 67 -0.36 8.64 8.43
C ALA A 67 -0.75 9.33 9.74
N PRO A 68 0.01 10.35 10.19
CA PRO A 68 -0.36 11.12 11.37
C PRO A 68 -1.68 11.85 11.13
N PRO A 69 -2.34 12.37 12.19
CA PRO A 69 -3.49 13.23 12.01
C PRO A 69 -3.17 14.39 11.07
N ALA A 70 -4.06 14.69 10.13
CA ALA A 70 -3.93 15.90 9.31
C ALA A 70 -4.01 17.14 10.21
N GLU A 71 -3.48 18.27 9.74
CA GLU A 71 -3.47 19.53 10.48
C GLU A 71 -4.88 19.85 11.04
N GLY A 72 -4.96 20.09 12.36
CA GLY A 72 -6.21 20.29 13.09
C GLY A 72 -7.00 19.03 13.43
N GLY A 73 -6.54 17.85 13.03
CA GLY A 73 -7.11 16.55 13.38
C GLY A 73 -6.46 15.93 14.63
N THR A 74 -7.14 15.00 15.26
CA THR A 74 -6.63 14.28 16.43
C THR A 74 -6.45 12.77 16.18
N THR A 75 -7.03 12.25 15.11
CA THR A 75 -7.05 10.80 14.81
C THR A 75 -6.16 10.49 13.63
N PRO A 76 -5.24 9.52 13.74
CA PRO A 76 -4.44 9.06 12.62
C PRO A 76 -5.30 8.43 11.52
N ALA A 77 -4.74 8.32 10.33
CA ALA A 77 -5.38 7.66 9.21
C ALA A 77 -4.65 6.36 8.86
N GLY A 78 -5.39 5.32 8.41
CA GLY A 78 -4.76 4.09 7.95
C GLY A 78 -5.71 3.17 7.18
N PHE A 79 -5.14 2.31 6.34
CA PHE A 79 -5.87 1.28 5.60
C PHE A 79 -4.96 0.11 5.22
N ALA A 80 -5.55 -1.10 5.09
CA ALA A 80 -4.85 -2.29 4.63
C ALA A 80 -4.58 -2.22 3.12
N CYS A 81 -3.35 -2.57 2.71
CA CYS A 81 -2.88 -2.48 1.33
C CYS A 81 -2.09 -3.72 0.94
N GLN A 82 -2.38 -4.28 -0.24
CA GLN A 82 -1.66 -5.40 -0.85
C GLN A 82 -0.83 -4.97 -2.05
N SER A 83 -1.15 -3.83 -2.62
CA SER A 83 -0.55 -3.32 -3.86
C SER A 83 0.74 -2.54 -3.62
N PHE A 84 1.49 -2.88 -2.58
CA PHE A 84 2.75 -2.26 -2.21
C PHE A 84 3.93 -2.96 -2.90
N SER A 85 4.92 -2.15 -3.35
CA SER A 85 6.18 -2.64 -3.90
C SER A 85 7.32 -1.62 -3.75
N ALA A 86 8.56 -2.11 -3.70
CA ALA A 86 9.72 -1.27 -3.97
C ALA A 86 9.68 -0.81 -5.44
N LEU A 87 10.07 0.44 -5.70
CA LEU A 87 10.04 1.05 -7.03
C LEU A 87 11.42 1.41 -7.55
N SER A 88 12.28 1.99 -6.71
CA SER A 88 13.60 2.47 -7.10
C SER A 88 14.57 2.39 -5.92
N LEU A 89 15.85 2.18 -6.20
CA LEU A 89 16.92 2.21 -5.21
C LEU A 89 17.62 3.57 -5.16
N ASP A 90 17.68 4.27 -6.28
CA ASP A 90 18.29 5.61 -6.36
C ASP A 90 17.46 6.51 -7.29
N PRO A 91 16.75 7.51 -6.74
CA PRO A 91 16.46 7.67 -5.31
C PRO A 91 15.61 6.50 -4.75
N PRO A 92 15.64 6.25 -3.42
CA PRO A 92 14.85 5.18 -2.82
C PRO A 92 13.35 5.52 -2.85
N LEU A 93 12.60 4.75 -3.63
CA LEU A 93 11.16 4.96 -3.83
C LEU A 93 10.38 3.67 -3.59
N VAL A 94 9.16 3.85 -3.11
CA VAL A 94 8.15 2.80 -3.01
C VAL A 94 6.88 3.22 -3.74
N VAL A 95 6.03 2.24 -4.06
CA VAL A 95 4.74 2.48 -4.71
C VAL A 95 3.63 1.65 -4.05
N PHE A 96 2.45 2.23 -3.95
CA PHE A 96 1.23 1.50 -3.64
C PHE A 96 0.04 2.07 -4.43
N MET A 97 -1.03 1.29 -4.54
CA MET A 97 -2.26 1.73 -5.19
C MET A 97 -3.41 1.82 -4.18
N VAL A 98 -4.25 2.86 -4.35
CA VAL A 98 -5.41 3.09 -3.50
C VAL A 98 -6.62 3.45 -4.35
N GLY A 99 -7.77 2.84 -4.05
CA GLY A 99 -9.01 3.12 -4.78
C GLY A 99 -9.42 4.60 -4.70
N ARG A 100 -9.84 5.18 -5.80
CA ARG A 100 -10.28 6.60 -5.89
C ARG A 100 -11.48 6.92 -5.00
N THR A 101 -12.23 5.91 -4.57
CA THR A 101 -13.36 6.02 -3.65
C THR A 101 -12.94 5.88 -2.17
N SER A 102 -11.65 5.71 -1.87
CA SER A 102 -11.15 5.61 -0.51
C SER A 102 -11.46 6.87 0.30
N ARG A 103 -12.08 6.70 1.47
CA ARG A 103 -12.32 7.80 2.42
C ARG A 103 -11.09 8.12 3.27
N THR A 104 -10.15 7.18 3.38
CA THR A 104 -8.93 7.33 4.17
C THR A 104 -7.84 8.05 3.37
N TRP A 105 -7.76 7.83 2.06
CA TRP A 105 -6.74 8.42 1.21
C TRP A 105 -6.66 9.97 1.30
N PRO A 106 -7.77 10.73 1.26
CA PRO A 106 -7.70 12.18 1.39
C PRO A 106 -7.06 12.69 2.69
N LEU A 107 -7.13 11.90 3.77
CA LEU A 107 -6.49 12.24 5.04
C LEU A 107 -4.97 12.06 4.94
N ILE A 108 -4.52 10.93 4.38
CA ILE A 108 -3.10 10.64 4.14
C ILE A 108 -2.50 11.64 3.16
N ALA A 109 -3.21 11.95 2.07
CA ALA A 109 -2.77 12.94 1.09
C ALA A 109 -2.59 14.35 1.70
N ARG A 110 -3.44 14.73 2.67
CA ARG A 110 -3.30 16.00 3.39
C ARG A 110 -2.11 16.01 4.35
N ALA A 111 -1.81 14.89 4.99
CA ALA A 111 -0.62 14.75 5.83
C ALA A 111 0.67 14.86 4.99
N GLY A 112 0.63 14.47 3.71
CA GLY A 112 1.78 14.53 2.80
C GLY A 112 2.85 13.49 3.08
N VAL A 113 2.67 12.69 4.13
CA VAL A 113 3.60 11.65 4.61
C VAL A 113 2.82 10.40 4.97
N PHE A 114 3.51 9.26 5.02
CA PHE A 114 2.91 8.00 5.43
C PHE A 114 3.98 7.00 5.88
N CYS A 115 3.59 6.04 6.71
CA CYS A 115 4.38 4.85 7.00
C CYS A 115 3.73 3.62 6.37
N VAL A 116 4.55 2.77 5.78
CA VAL A 116 4.17 1.42 5.36
C VAL A 116 4.55 0.46 6.46
N ASN A 117 3.59 -0.19 7.10
CA ASN A 117 3.81 -1.24 8.08
C ASN A 117 3.64 -2.60 7.39
N VAL A 118 4.72 -3.34 7.22
CA VAL A 118 4.68 -4.72 6.71
C VAL A 118 4.21 -5.62 7.84
N LEU A 119 3.10 -6.32 7.66
CA LEU A 119 2.48 -7.09 8.73
C LEU A 119 3.20 -8.43 8.96
N ASP A 120 3.35 -8.78 10.24
CA ASP A 120 3.71 -10.11 10.69
C ASP A 120 2.55 -11.10 10.52
N ALA A 121 2.88 -12.38 10.37
CA ALA A 121 1.93 -13.48 10.15
C ALA A 121 0.84 -13.59 11.23
N GLY A 122 1.10 -13.12 12.46
CA GLY A 122 0.15 -13.06 13.56
C GLY A 122 -0.87 -11.93 13.44
N GLN A 123 -0.67 -10.94 12.57
CA GLN A 123 -1.45 -9.69 12.51
C GLN A 123 -2.68 -9.72 11.59
N GLY A 124 -3.21 -10.90 11.28
CA GLY A 124 -4.38 -11.03 10.40
C GLY A 124 -5.64 -10.30 10.90
N GLU A 125 -5.92 -10.32 12.23
CA GLU A 125 -7.07 -9.59 12.80
C GLU A 125 -6.87 -8.07 12.74
N LEU A 126 -5.65 -7.60 13.00
CA LEU A 126 -5.28 -6.19 12.84
C LEU A 126 -5.57 -5.73 11.40
N CYS A 127 -5.12 -6.50 10.41
CA CYS A 127 -5.40 -6.23 9.00
C CYS A 127 -6.90 -6.12 8.71
N ARG A 128 -7.73 -7.04 9.21
CA ARG A 128 -9.19 -7.00 9.04
C ARG A 128 -9.80 -5.74 9.64
N GLY A 129 -9.30 -5.26 10.78
CA GLY A 129 -9.69 -3.98 11.38
C GLY A 129 -9.46 -2.81 10.43
N PHE A 130 -8.27 -2.73 9.85
CA PHE A 130 -7.90 -1.65 8.91
C PHE A 130 -8.58 -1.76 7.53
N ALA A 131 -9.05 -2.94 7.14
CA ALA A 131 -9.79 -3.15 5.90
C ALA A 131 -11.27 -2.70 5.99
N ARG A 132 -11.84 -2.58 7.18
CA ARG A 132 -13.23 -2.15 7.38
C ARG A 132 -13.40 -0.65 7.13
N SER A 133 -14.57 -0.25 6.63
CA SER A 133 -14.94 1.16 6.46
C SER A 133 -15.79 1.66 7.61
N GLY A 134 -15.61 2.92 8.01
CA GLY A 134 -16.53 3.62 8.93
C GLY A 134 -16.34 3.33 10.42
N THR A 135 -15.22 2.70 10.83
CA THR A 135 -14.85 2.47 12.23
C THR A 135 -13.62 3.28 12.62
N ASP A 136 -13.44 3.55 13.92
CA ASP A 136 -12.14 3.99 14.44
C ASP A 136 -11.18 2.81 14.34
N LYS A 137 -10.28 2.87 13.36
CA LYS A 137 -9.35 1.79 13.05
C LYS A 137 -8.19 1.69 14.01
N PHE A 138 -7.96 2.72 14.82
CA PHE A 138 -6.89 2.77 15.79
C PHE A 138 -7.36 2.47 17.22
N ALA A 139 -8.65 2.27 17.44
CA ALA A 139 -9.17 1.88 18.75
C ALA A 139 -8.56 0.56 19.23
N GLY A 140 -7.79 0.62 20.34
CA GLY A 140 -7.12 -0.54 20.92
C GLY A 140 -5.87 -1.01 20.15
N VAL A 141 -5.38 -0.23 19.19
CA VAL A 141 -4.15 -0.53 18.44
C VAL A 141 -2.96 0.18 19.08
N GLU A 142 -1.94 -0.59 19.41
CA GLU A 142 -0.67 -0.06 19.90
C GLU A 142 0.22 0.40 18.74
N TYR A 143 0.76 1.61 18.83
CA TYR A 143 1.67 2.18 17.85
C TYR A 143 2.55 3.27 18.46
N GLU A 144 3.68 3.55 17.82
CA GLU A 144 4.58 4.65 18.13
C GLU A 144 4.72 5.58 16.90
N PRO A 145 5.08 6.85 17.09
CA PRO A 145 5.37 7.73 15.97
C PRO A 145 6.69 7.34 15.30
N THR A 146 6.73 7.27 13.95
CA THR A 146 7.99 7.11 13.22
C THR A 146 8.90 8.35 13.38
N PRO A 147 10.23 8.17 13.33
CA PRO A 147 11.18 9.25 13.59
C PRO A 147 11.11 10.41 12.59
N ALA A 148 10.89 10.12 11.30
CA ALA A 148 10.94 11.14 10.27
C ALA A 148 9.61 11.89 10.07
N SER A 149 8.48 11.18 10.05
CA SER A 149 7.17 11.79 9.72
C SER A 149 6.18 11.86 10.88
N GLY A 150 6.42 11.10 11.96
CA GLY A 150 5.46 10.93 13.05
C GLY A 150 4.25 10.06 12.66
N SER A 151 4.31 9.36 11.54
CA SER A 151 3.28 8.41 11.14
C SER A 151 3.21 7.23 12.13
N PRO A 152 2.03 6.63 12.38
CA PRO A 152 1.94 5.48 13.27
C PRO A 152 2.75 4.28 12.76
N LEU A 153 3.73 3.86 13.54
CA LEU A 153 4.43 2.59 13.45
C LEU A 153 3.69 1.57 14.32
N LEU A 154 3.07 0.60 13.71
CA LEU A 154 2.25 -0.40 14.42
C LEU A 154 3.13 -1.40 15.17
N ALA A 155 2.79 -1.66 16.43
CA ALA A 155 3.51 -2.63 17.25
C ALA A 155 3.53 -4.03 16.59
N GLY A 156 4.69 -4.69 16.59
CA GLY A 156 4.86 -6.03 16.02
C GLY A 156 4.90 -6.10 14.50
N ALA A 157 5.00 -4.99 13.78
CA ALA A 157 5.22 -5.00 12.33
C ALA A 157 6.57 -5.68 12.01
N ALA A 158 6.59 -6.53 10.97
CA ALA A 158 7.81 -7.21 10.52
C ALA A 158 8.84 -6.25 9.89
N ALA A 159 8.37 -5.13 9.34
CA ALA A 159 9.19 -4.02 8.87
C ALA A 159 8.35 -2.76 8.73
N TRP A 160 9.00 -1.61 8.68
CA TRP A 160 8.34 -0.33 8.45
C TRP A 160 9.14 0.56 7.51
N ILE A 161 8.46 1.38 6.73
CA ILE A 161 9.06 2.31 5.77
C ILE A 161 8.35 3.65 5.90
N ASP A 162 9.06 4.67 6.34
CA ASP A 162 8.57 6.03 6.52
C ASP A 162 8.83 6.87 5.28
N CYS A 163 7.80 7.52 4.76
CA CYS A 163 7.82 8.09 3.43
C CYS A 163 7.18 9.48 3.36
N THR A 164 7.71 10.30 2.46
CA THR A 164 7.04 11.49 1.93
C THR A 164 6.38 11.17 0.59
N ILE A 165 5.13 11.64 0.38
CA ILE A 165 4.45 11.50 -0.91
C ILE A 165 5.22 12.32 -1.96
N GLN A 166 5.78 11.65 -2.97
CA GLN A 166 6.53 12.28 -4.05
C GLN A 166 5.66 12.58 -5.27
N ALA A 167 4.82 11.62 -5.68
CA ALA A 167 3.94 11.77 -6.84
C ALA A 167 2.68 10.93 -6.70
N VAL A 168 1.62 11.32 -7.39
CA VAL A 168 0.35 10.58 -7.47
C VAL A 168 -0.09 10.58 -8.93
N HIS A 169 -0.34 9.39 -9.46
CA HIS A 169 -0.79 9.19 -10.84
C HIS A 169 -2.15 8.49 -10.88
N THR A 170 -2.88 8.66 -11.99
CA THR A 170 -4.16 7.98 -12.19
C THR A 170 -3.93 6.61 -12.84
N GLY A 171 -4.49 5.55 -12.26
CA GLY A 171 -4.47 4.19 -12.78
C GLY A 171 -5.89 3.60 -12.80
N GLY A 172 -6.72 4.00 -13.76
CA GLY A 172 -8.11 3.53 -13.84
C GLY A 172 -8.96 3.98 -12.66
N ASP A 173 -9.52 3.04 -11.89
CA ASP A 173 -10.30 3.27 -10.67
C ASP A 173 -9.43 3.43 -9.41
N HIS A 174 -8.10 3.36 -9.57
CA HIS A 174 -7.11 3.56 -8.52
C HIS A 174 -6.23 4.79 -8.78
N LEU A 175 -5.59 5.25 -7.71
CA LEU A 175 -4.43 6.15 -7.74
C LEU A 175 -3.17 5.33 -7.48
N ILE A 176 -2.10 5.65 -8.18
CA ILE A 176 -0.76 5.11 -8.00
C ILE A 176 0.02 6.15 -7.20
N VAL A 177 0.39 5.81 -5.99
CA VAL A 177 1.09 6.73 -5.07
C VAL A 177 2.55 6.33 -5.02
N VAL A 178 3.43 7.26 -5.36
CA VAL A 178 4.88 7.11 -5.24
C VAL A 178 5.34 7.81 -3.96
N GLY A 179 6.00 7.08 -3.09
CA GLY A 179 6.61 7.59 -1.87
C GLY A 179 8.13 7.60 -1.97
N ARG A 180 8.75 8.69 -1.55
CA ARG A 180 10.19 8.75 -1.29
C ARG A 180 10.43 8.22 0.11
N VAL A 181 11.34 7.28 0.25
CA VAL A 181 11.72 6.72 1.54
C VAL A 181 12.61 7.73 2.28
N ASP A 182 12.21 8.10 3.47
CA ASP A 182 12.94 9.02 4.35
C ASP A 182 13.62 8.26 5.51
N ASP A 183 12.99 7.16 5.99
CA ASP A 183 13.54 6.26 7.00
C ASP A 183 12.90 4.87 6.90
N LEU A 184 13.53 3.84 7.45
CA LEU A 184 13.01 2.47 7.44
C LEU A 184 13.67 1.62 8.53
N GLY A 185 13.00 0.54 8.92
CA GLY A 185 13.55 -0.42 9.86
C GLY A 185 12.91 -1.81 9.71
N ALA A 186 13.64 -2.80 10.20
CA ALA A 186 13.15 -4.16 10.32
C ALA A 186 12.59 -4.40 11.73
N GLY A 187 11.58 -5.25 11.81
CA GLY A 187 11.09 -5.83 13.05
C GLY A 187 11.99 -6.98 13.54
N PRO A 188 11.47 -7.90 14.36
CA PRO A 188 12.22 -9.06 14.85
C PRO A 188 12.79 -9.91 13.69
N GLU A 189 14.02 -10.43 13.85
CA GLU A 189 14.71 -11.23 12.82
C GLU A 189 13.99 -12.54 12.46
N ASP A 190 13.20 -13.07 13.39
CA ASP A 190 12.41 -14.30 13.22
C ASP A 190 10.95 -14.06 12.82
N GLY A 191 10.59 -12.80 12.51
CA GLY A 191 9.25 -12.42 12.06
C GLY A 191 8.92 -13.00 10.68
N GLU A 192 7.77 -13.67 10.57
CA GLU A 192 7.25 -14.15 9.29
C GLU A 192 6.27 -13.14 8.69
N PRO A 193 6.33 -12.82 7.38
CA PRO A 193 5.40 -11.88 6.78
C PRO A 193 3.99 -12.48 6.66
N LEU A 194 2.96 -11.66 6.91
CA LEU A 194 1.58 -11.99 6.57
C LEU A 194 1.41 -12.00 5.05
N LEU A 195 0.94 -13.13 4.51
CA LEU A 195 0.65 -13.26 3.09
C LEU A 195 -0.86 -13.31 2.83
N PHE A 196 -1.23 -12.91 1.61
CA PHE A 196 -2.58 -13.05 1.10
C PHE A 196 -2.59 -13.74 -0.25
N HIS A 197 -3.36 -14.83 -0.35
CA HIS A 197 -3.46 -15.63 -1.56
C HIS A 197 -4.88 -16.16 -1.73
N ARG A 198 -5.47 -16.01 -2.91
CA ARG A 198 -6.82 -16.50 -3.26
C ARG A 198 -7.90 -16.09 -2.23
N GLY A 199 -7.83 -14.86 -1.73
CA GLY A 199 -8.83 -14.36 -0.78
C GLY A 199 -8.60 -14.77 0.68
N GLN A 200 -7.48 -15.38 1.02
CA GLN A 200 -7.17 -15.88 2.37
C GLN A 200 -5.79 -15.41 2.83
N PHE A 201 -5.67 -15.18 4.14
CA PHE A 201 -4.36 -15.06 4.77
C PHE A 201 -3.65 -16.40 4.79
N THR A 202 -2.35 -16.38 4.52
CA THR A 202 -1.49 -17.56 4.54
C THR A 202 -0.11 -17.21 5.09
N ARG A 203 0.74 -18.21 5.29
CA ARG A 203 2.11 -18.09 5.80
C ARG A 203 3.07 -18.77 4.84
N LEU A 204 4.35 -18.43 4.94
CA LEU A 204 5.40 -19.21 4.30
C LEU A 204 5.43 -20.63 4.90
N ARG A 205 5.62 -21.64 4.07
CA ARG A 205 6.02 -22.96 4.57
C ARG A 205 7.52 -22.93 4.82
N SER A 206 7.96 -23.37 6.00
CA SER A 206 9.38 -23.59 6.23
C SER A 206 9.89 -24.68 5.29
N ASP A 207 11.05 -24.48 4.68
CA ASP A 207 11.67 -25.47 3.76
C ASP A 207 11.92 -26.83 4.41
N GLN A 208 11.97 -26.91 5.75
CA GLN A 208 12.09 -28.16 6.49
C GLN A 208 10.86 -29.08 6.34
N GLU A 209 9.69 -28.54 6.04
CA GLU A 209 8.48 -29.33 5.78
C GLU A 209 8.30 -29.67 4.30
N ALA A 210 8.89 -28.90 3.38
CA ALA A 210 8.72 -29.04 1.93
C ALA A 210 9.71 -30.01 1.28
N PHE A 211 10.94 -30.10 1.79
CA PHE A 211 11.99 -31.00 1.31
C PHE A 211 12.38 -31.91 2.46
N GLY A 212 11.69 -33.07 2.58
CA GLY A 212 11.95 -34.06 3.61
C GLY A 212 13.46 -34.28 3.82
N ARG A 213 13.86 -34.38 5.09
CA ARG A 213 15.22 -34.61 5.54
C ARG A 213 15.88 -35.69 4.64
N PRO A 214 17.06 -35.46 4.06
CA PRO A 214 17.74 -36.48 3.30
C PRO A 214 17.94 -37.72 4.18
N PRO A 215 17.80 -38.94 3.65
CA PRO A 215 17.99 -40.15 4.42
C PRO A 215 19.41 -40.19 5.04
N PRO A 216 19.56 -40.69 6.27
CA PRO A 216 20.87 -40.80 6.90
C PRO A 216 21.81 -41.58 5.99
N SER A 217 22.98 -41.01 5.71
CA SER A 217 24.05 -41.68 4.98
C SER A 217 24.43 -42.97 5.71
N THR A 218 24.08 -44.11 5.14
CA THR A 218 24.60 -45.41 5.56
C THR A 218 26.09 -45.47 5.21
N THR A 219 26.92 -45.21 6.19
CA THR A 219 28.35 -45.52 6.13
C THR A 219 28.50 -47.02 6.36
N THR A 220 28.93 -47.74 5.32
CA THR A 220 29.45 -49.11 5.41
C THR A 220 30.95 -49.03 5.58
#